data_c1b8bc377128d91059d4fef6b1f6fa32
#
_entry.id   c1b8bc377128d91059d4fef6b1f6fa32
#
_cell.length_a   1.000
_cell.length_b   1.000
_cell.length_c   1.000
_cell.angle_alpha   90.00
_cell.angle_beta   90.00
_cell.angle_gamma   90.00
#
_symmetry.space_group_name_H-M   'P 1'
#
loop_
_entity.id
_entity.type
_entity.pdbx_description
1 polymer ?
#
loop_
_entity_poly.entity_id
_entity_poly.type
_entity_poly.pdbx_seq_one_letter_code
_entity_poly.pdbx_strand_id
1 'polypeptide(L)'
;MALLRREDAARRAPETQRRMEEAERRGASDWIEVATAVQRRVARESLPAGASEGEVDARVAAMRYAAQRHPEICHWVRFNRARVGDLREGDAAPDVSLSRLDGAATSLLADRDEAKPLIVVSGSLS
;
A
#
# COMPACT_ATOMS: atom_id res chain seq x y z
N MET A 1 6.03 7.22 15.84
CA MET A 1 4.78 7.74 15.19
C MET A 1 5.04 8.80 14.11
N ALA A 2 5.70 9.92 14.40
CA ALA A 2 5.91 10.99 13.40
C ALA A 2 6.60 10.48 12.11
N LEU A 3 7.64 9.66 12.22
CA LEU A 3 8.37 9.12 11.09
C LEU A 3 7.51 8.20 10.21
N LEU A 4 6.70 7.34 10.82
CA LEU A 4 5.77 6.44 10.12
C LEU A 4 4.71 7.23 9.34
N ARG A 5 4.12 8.26 9.95
CA ARG A 5 3.14 9.13 9.26
C ARG A 5 3.77 9.89 8.10
N ARG A 6 5.02 10.33 8.27
CA ARG A 6 5.77 11.01 7.21
C ARG A 6 6.06 10.07 6.03
N GLU A 7 6.43 8.83 6.31
CA GLU A 7 6.63 7.81 5.28
C GLU A 7 5.32 7.49 4.56
N ASP A 8 4.25 7.25 5.29
CA ASP A 8 2.93 6.96 4.72
C ASP A 8 2.46 8.11 3.80
N ALA A 9 2.57 9.34 4.24
CA ALA A 9 2.24 10.51 3.44
C ALA A 9 3.10 10.61 2.16
N ALA A 10 4.41 10.40 2.29
CA ALA A 10 5.34 10.47 1.16
C ALA A 10 5.09 9.35 0.14
N ARG A 11 4.80 8.14 0.61
CA ARG A 11 4.51 6.98 -0.21
C ARG A 11 3.18 7.14 -0.96
N ARG A 12 2.17 7.70 -0.30
CA ARG A 12 0.83 7.95 -0.87
C ARG A 12 0.74 9.22 -1.71
N ALA A 13 1.78 10.03 -1.73
CA ALA A 13 1.79 11.26 -2.54
C ALA A 13 1.52 10.95 -4.02
N PRO A 14 0.70 11.77 -4.72
CA PRO A 14 0.34 11.53 -6.12
C PRO A 14 1.53 11.33 -7.04
N GLU A 15 2.62 12.05 -6.79
CA GLU A 15 3.89 11.91 -7.53
C GLU A 15 4.50 10.51 -7.35
N THR A 16 4.55 10.02 -6.11
CA THR A 16 5.06 8.68 -5.81
C THR A 16 4.20 7.60 -6.45
N GLN A 17 2.88 7.75 -6.42
CA GLN A 17 1.95 6.81 -7.03
C GLN A 17 2.13 6.76 -8.56
N ARG A 18 2.28 7.90 -9.22
CA ARG A 18 2.58 7.94 -10.67
C ARG A 18 3.88 7.22 -11.01
N ARG A 19 4.93 7.42 -10.20
CA ARG A 19 6.23 6.74 -10.39
C ARG A 19 6.11 5.23 -10.24
N MET A 20 5.31 4.74 -9.29
CA MET A 20 5.04 3.31 -9.13
C MET A 20 4.31 2.74 -10.35
N GLU A 21 3.28 3.42 -10.83
CA GLU A 21 2.53 3.02 -12.04
C GLU A 21 3.41 3.02 -13.30
N GLU A 22 4.30 4.00 -13.40
CA GLU A 22 5.22 4.09 -14.52
C GLU A 22 6.29 2.98 -14.48
N ALA A 23 6.83 2.67 -13.30
CA ALA A 23 7.77 1.58 -13.11
C ALA A 23 7.19 0.25 -13.57
N GLU A 24 5.97 -0.07 -13.16
CA GLU A 24 5.28 -1.28 -13.61
C GLU A 24 5.01 -1.31 -15.12
N ARG A 25 4.54 -0.20 -15.68
CA ARG A 25 4.22 -0.12 -17.11
C ARG A 25 5.44 -0.33 -17.97
N ARG A 26 6.60 0.15 -17.53
CA ARG A 26 7.86 -0.02 -18.28
C ARG A 26 8.49 -1.40 -18.10
N GLY A 27 8.12 -2.14 -17.08
CA GLY A 27 8.77 -3.41 -16.72
C GLY A 27 10.27 -3.27 -16.40
N ALA A 28 10.74 -2.02 -16.22
CA ALA A 28 12.15 -1.71 -16.03
C ALA A 28 12.57 -1.72 -14.54
N SER A 29 11.62 -1.50 -13.64
CA SER A 29 11.81 -1.62 -12.20
C SER A 29 10.49 -1.99 -11.54
N ASP A 30 10.59 -2.66 -10.41
CA ASP A 30 9.42 -2.97 -9.59
C ASP A 30 9.00 -1.72 -8.81
N TRP A 31 7.69 -1.49 -8.68
CA TRP A 31 7.16 -0.45 -7.80
C TRP A 31 7.71 -0.56 -6.35
N ILE A 32 8.13 -1.75 -5.94
CA ILE A 32 8.82 -2.01 -4.66
C ILE A 32 10.10 -1.18 -4.54
N GLU A 33 10.84 -1.01 -5.64
CA GLU A 33 12.05 -0.18 -5.65
C GLU A 33 11.71 1.28 -5.40
N VAL A 34 10.62 1.77 -6.00
CA VAL A 34 10.12 3.14 -5.76
C VAL A 34 9.72 3.32 -4.29
N ALA A 35 8.98 2.37 -3.71
CA ALA A 35 8.60 2.38 -2.31
C ALA A 35 9.83 2.35 -1.39
N THR A 36 10.80 1.50 -1.70
CA THR A 36 12.06 1.39 -0.97
C THR A 36 12.85 2.70 -1.01
N ALA A 37 12.93 3.33 -2.17
CA ALA A 37 13.60 4.62 -2.32
C ALA A 37 12.94 5.72 -1.48
N VAL A 38 11.60 5.75 -1.41
CA VAL A 38 10.85 6.67 -0.53
C VAL A 38 11.19 6.40 0.94
N GLN A 39 11.17 5.16 1.37
CA GLN A 39 11.51 4.78 2.75
C GLN A 39 12.94 5.18 3.12
N ARG A 40 13.91 4.92 2.24
CA ARG A 40 15.30 5.32 2.45
C ARG A 40 15.46 6.84 2.54
N ARG A 41 14.79 7.59 1.68
CA ARG A 41 14.79 9.05 1.72
C ARG A 41 14.24 9.57 3.05
N VAL A 42 13.08 9.10 3.48
CA VAL A 42 12.45 9.52 4.74
C VAL A 42 13.30 9.12 5.95
N ALA A 43 13.93 7.95 5.91
CA ALA A 43 14.86 7.51 6.94
C ALA A 43 16.09 8.42 6.99
N ARG A 44 16.73 8.71 5.85
CA ARG A 44 17.92 9.60 5.76
C ARG A 44 17.61 11.00 6.28
N GLU A 45 16.49 11.58 5.90
CA GLU A 45 16.06 12.90 6.37
C GLU A 45 15.76 12.95 7.89
N SER A 46 15.61 11.79 8.54
CA SER A 46 15.42 11.67 10.00
C SER A 46 16.72 11.46 10.77
N LEU A 47 17.85 11.34 10.08
CA LEU A 47 19.18 11.12 10.64
C LEU A 47 20.02 12.39 10.56
N PRO A 48 21.09 12.51 11.37
CA PRO A 48 22.07 13.60 11.21
C PRO A 48 22.66 13.65 9.81
N ALA A 49 23.10 14.85 9.40
CA ALA A 49 23.83 15.02 8.15
C ALA A 49 25.10 14.16 8.15
N GLY A 50 25.33 13.42 7.07
CA GLY A 50 26.49 12.52 6.94
C GLY A 50 26.25 11.10 7.46
N ALA A 51 25.02 10.75 7.84
CA ALA A 51 24.69 9.37 8.21
C ALA A 51 25.07 8.38 7.10
N SER A 52 25.70 7.27 7.49
CA SER A 52 26.10 6.19 6.60
C SER A 52 24.91 5.42 6.02
N GLU A 53 25.13 4.73 4.90
CA GLU A 53 24.10 3.87 4.30
C GLU A 53 23.61 2.78 5.29
N GLY A 54 24.51 2.23 6.11
CA GLY A 54 24.13 1.25 7.14
C GLY A 54 23.20 1.82 8.21
N GLU A 55 23.39 3.08 8.61
CA GLU A 55 22.47 3.76 9.54
C GLU A 55 21.10 4.02 8.90
N VAL A 56 21.09 4.36 7.61
CA VAL A 56 19.85 4.51 6.85
C VAL A 56 19.11 3.18 6.78
N ASP A 57 19.80 2.08 6.47
CA ASP A 57 19.20 0.74 6.40
C ASP A 57 18.66 0.28 7.76
N ALA A 58 19.41 0.50 8.83
CA ALA A 58 18.95 0.22 10.18
C ALA A 58 17.71 1.05 10.55
N ARG A 59 17.66 2.32 10.13
CA ARG A 59 16.50 3.19 10.35
C ARG A 59 15.27 2.70 9.57
N VAL A 60 15.44 2.27 8.32
CA VAL A 60 14.36 1.66 7.52
C VAL A 60 13.85 0.38 8.17
N ALA A 61 14.75 -0.50 8.62
CA ALA A 61 14.38 -1.73 9.32
C ALA A 61 13.58 -1.46 10.61
N ALA A 62 14.05 -0.51 11.43
CA ALA A 62 13.36 -0.10 12.64
C ALA A 62 11.97 0.51 12.36
N MET A 63 11.84 1.29 11.28
CA MET A 63 10.57 1.86 10.85
C MET A 63 9.58 0.76 10.42
N ARG A 64 10.04 -0.20 9.62
CA ARG A 64 9.24 -1.36 9.20
C ARG A 64 8.78 -2.23 10.37
N TYR A 65 9.67 -2.44 11.35
CA TYR A 65 9.32 -3.18 12.56
C TYR A 65 8.29 -2.43 13.42
N ALA A 66 8.48 -1.13 13.60
CA ALA A 66 7.54 -0.30 14.37
C ALA A 66 6.15 -0.26 13.71
N ALA A 67 6.09 -0.26 12.38
CA ALA A 67 4.84 -0.25 11.62
C ALA A 67 3.93 -1.45 11.92
N GLN A 68 4.50 -2.61 12.23
CA GLN A 68 3.71 -3.80 12.59
C GLN A 68 2.86 -3.62 13.85
N ARG A 69 3.18 -2.63 14.68
CA ARG A 69 2.47 -2.30 15.92
C ARG A 69 1.50 -1.12 15.75
N HIS A 70 1.37 -0.60 14.54
CA HIS A 70 0.58 0.58 14.21
C HIS A 70 -0.32 0.32 13.00
N PRO A 71 -1.32 -0.57 13.12
CA PRO A 71 -2.22 -0.91 12.02
C PRO A 71 -3.01 0.27 11.48
N GLU A 72 -3.19 1.31 12.30
CA GLU A 72 -3.81 2.58 11.90
C GLU A 72 -3.00 3.37 10.87
N ILE A 73 -1.69 3.08 10.77
CA ILE A 73 -0.86 3.58 9.69
C ILE A 73 -0.65 2.42 8.75
N CYS A 74 -1.40 2.33 7.71
CA CYS A 74 -1.28 1.25 6.75
C CYS A 74 0.10 1.27 6.10
N HIS A 75 1.10 0.93 6.90
CA HIS A 75 2.49 0.89 6.48
C HIS A 75 2.70 -0.35 5.66
N TRP A 76 2.78 -0.12 4.41
CA TRP A 76 2.98 -1.17 3.48
C TRP A 76 4.36 -1.70 3.45
N VAL A 77 4.49 -2.95 3.57
CA VAL A 77 5.80 -3.57 3.75
C VAL A 77 6.34 -4.24 2.49
N ARG A 78 5.52 -4.92 1.71
CA ARG A 78 6.10 -5.71 0.64
C ARG A 78 5.23 -5.98 -0.58
N PHE A 79 3.92 -5.96 -0.45
CA PHE A 79 3.03 -6.50 -1.47
C PHE A 79 1.83 -5.61 -1.79
N ASN A 80 1.82 -4.39 -1.32
CA ASN A 80 0.72 -3.47 -1.52
C ASN A 80 1.26 -2.15 -2.05
N ARG A 81 0.74 -1.65 -3.14
CA ARG A 81 1.08 -0.37 -3.74
C ARG A 81 0.82 0.84 -2.87
N ALA A 82 0.38 0.64 -1.66
CA ALA A 82 0.05 1.76 -0.82
C ALA A 82 -1.15 2.62 -1.26
N ARG A 83 -1.84 2.26 -2.26
CA ARG A 83 -3.22 2.66 -2.42
C ARG A 83 -4.05 1.81 -1.49
N VAL A 84 -3.97 2.14 -0.26
CA VAL A 84 -5.01 1.73 0.66
C VAL A 84 -6.21 2.54 0.25
N GLY A 85 -7.26 1.89 -0.17
CA GLY A 85 -8.51 2.54 -0.47
C GLY A 85 -8.93 3.44 0.70
N ASP A 86 -9.69 4.46 0.43
CA ASP A 86 -10.13 5.43 1.44
C ASP A 86 -11.18 4.86 2.41
N LEU A 87 -11.60 3.61 2.21
CA LEU A 87 -12.62 2.94 3.04
C LEU A 87 -12.13 2.70 4.46
N ARG A 88 -13.01 2.96 5.40
CA ARG A 88 -12.85 2.68 6.84
C ARG A 88 -13.98 1.78 7.31
N GLU A 89 -13.82 1.19 8.47
CA GLU A 89 -14.88 0.46 9.13
C GLU A 89 -16.13 1.34 9.29
N GLY A 90 -17.27 0.86 8.82
CA GLY A 90 -18.54 1.60 8.81
C GLY A 90 -18.83 2.36 7.50
N ASP A 91 -17.86 2.49 6.60
CA ASP A 91 -18.11 3.10 5.29
C ASP A 91 -18.95 2.18 4.39
N ALA A 92 -19.71 2.79 3.47
CA ALA A 92 -20.44 2.04 2.47
C ALA A 92 -19.47 1.30 1.54
N ALA A 93 -19.70 -0.01 1.35
CA ALA A 93 -18.91 -0.79 0.41
C ALA A 93 -19.17 -0.31 -1.03
N PRO A 94 -18.12 -0.05 -1.82
CA PRO A 94 -18.28 0.30 -3.22
C PRO A 94 -18.74 -0.93 -4.01
N ASP A 95 -19.60 -0.71 -4.97
CA ASP A 95 -19.93 -1.74 -5.93
C ASP A 95 -18.85 -1.80 -7.02
N VAL A 96 -18.23 -2.96 -7.18
CA VAL A 96 -17.10 -3.18 -8.09
C VAL A 96 -17.55 -4.07 -9.23
N SER A 97 -17.28 -3.65 -10.46
CA SER A 97 -17.53 -4.47 -11.66
C SER A 97 -16.66 -5.72 -11.65
N LEU A 98 -17.26 -6.86 -11.86
CA LEU A 98 -16.63 -8.18 -11.85
C LEU A 98 -16.99 -8.97 -13.12
N SER A 99 -16.22 -10.00 -13.42
CA SER A 99 -16.56 -11.01 -14.42
C SER A 99 -16.77 -12.36 -13.72
N ARG A 100 -17.84 -13.06 -14.04
CA ARG A 100 -18.07 -14.43 -13.62
C ARG A 100 -17.11 -15.39 -14.35
N LEU A 101 -16.99 -16.62 -13.87
CA LEU A 101 -16.15 -17.64 -14.50
C LEU A 101 -16.60 -17.98 -15.93
N ASP A 102 -17.86 -17.78 -16.25
CA ASP A 102 -18.41 -17.95 -17.61
C ASP A 102 -18.20 -16.71 -18.51
N GLY A 103 -17.54 -15.67 -18.01
CA GLY A 103 -17.28 -14.42 -18.71
C GLY A 103 -18.42 -13.40 -18.63
N ALA A 104 -19.55 -13.71 -17.99
CA ALA A 104 -20.65 -12.76 -17.83
C ALA A 104 -20.25 -11.61 -16.90
N ALA A 105 -20.64 -10.40 -17.26
CA ALA A 105 -20.45 -9.23 -16.41
C ALA A 105 -21.39 -9.27 -15.18
N THR A 106 -20.88 -8.89 -14.04
CA THR A 106 -21.64 -8.75 -12.79
C THR A 106 -21.02 -7.64 -11.93
N SER A 107 -21.55 -7.43 -10.73
CA SER A 107 -20.92 -6.58 -9.75
C SER A 107 -20.84 -7.25 -8.38
N LEU A 108 -20.00 -6.72 -7.50
CA LEU A 108 -19.77 -7.30 -6.18
C LEU A 108 -21.04 -7.39 -5.35
N LEU A 109 -21.93 -6.44 -5.51
CA LEU A 109 -23.17 -6.34 -4.72
C LEU A 109 -24.42 -6.80 -5.47
N ALA A 110 -24.31 -7.24 -6.75
CA ALA A 110 -25.45 -7.56 -7.60
C ALA A 110 -26.39 -8.64 -7.01
N ASP A 111 -25.81 -9.67 -6.41
CA ASP A 111 -26.54 -10.82 -5.89
C ASP A 111 -26.56 -10.82 -4.34
N ARG A 112 -26.36 -9.66 -3.70
CA ARG A 112 -26.28 -9.55 -2.24
C ARG A 112 -27.65 -9.74 -1.60
N ASP A 113 -27.72 -10.66 -0.65
CA ASP A 113 -28.82 -10.73 0.31
C ASP A 113 -28.57 -9.71 1.44
N GLU A 114 -29.37 -8.64 1.49
CA GLU A 114 -29.20 -7.57 2.49
C GLU A 114 -29.40 -8.03 3.94
N ALA A 115 -30.06 -9.17 4.14
CA ALA A 115 -30.25 -9.75 5.46
C ALA A 115 -29.04 -10.54 5.97
N LYS A 116 -27.99 -10.71 5.12
CA LYS A 116 -26.81 -11.51 5.46
C LYS A 116 -25.53 -10.73 5.28
N PRO A 117 -24.50 -11.01 6.10
CA PRO A 117 -23.18 -10.44 5.89
C PRO A 117 -22.57 -11.00 4.59
N LEU A 118 -21.94 -10.13 3.81
CA LEU A 118 -21.11 -10.51 2.66
C LEU A 118 -19.65 -10.63 3.12
N ILE A 119 -19.06 -11.81 2.92
CA ILE A 119 -17.64 -12.04 3.15
C ILE A 119 -16.96 -12.15 1.78
N VAL A 120 -16.00 -11.27 1.53
CA VAL A 120 -15.20 -11.27 0.30
C VAL A 120 -13.84 -11.86 0.59
N VAL A 121 -13.48 -12.93 -0.13
CA VAL A 121 -12.14 -13.52 -0.08
C VAL A 121 -11.47 -13.29 -1.43
N SER A 122 -10.34 -12.59 -1.43
CA SER A 122 -9.54 -12.35 -2.62
C SER A 122 -8.21 -13.10 -2.54
N GLY A 123 -7.72 -13.56 -3.67
CA GLY A 123 -6.45 -14.26 -3.76
C GLY A 123 -5.92 -14.29 -5.19
N SER A 124 -4.64 -14.61 -5.32
CA SER A 124 -4.00 -14.87 -6.62
C SER A 124 -3.75 -16.38 -6.75
N LEU A 125 -3.89 -16.89 -7.97
CA LEU A 125 -3.51 -18.26 -8.33
C LEU A 125 -2.05 -18.38 -8.78
N SER A 126 -1.29 -17.28 -8.69
CA SER A 126 0.15 -17.24 -9.04
C SER A 126 1.05 -17.69 -7.92
#